data_c65b7d7cb0555db9be218ae48b95cce9
#
_entry.id   c65b7d7cb0555db9be218ae48b95cce9
#
_cell.length_a   1.000
_cell.length_b   1.000
_cell.length_c   1.000
_cell.angle_alpha   90.00
_cell.angle_beta   90.00
_cell.angle_gamma   90.00
#
_symmetry.space_group_name_H-M   'P 1'
#
loop_
_entity.id
_entity.type
_entity.pdbx_description
1 polymer ?
#
loop_
_entity_poly.entity_id
_entity_poly.type
_entity_poly.pdbx_seq_one_letter_code
_entity_poly.pdbx_strand_id
1 'polypeptide(L)'
;MYICFLRKGEKSAKAKEILYKEADMLSDNITLSNIDKFIPLIYEKPATLLDYISDDALVFISEIKATKERMKSFDTYRKTEISALFEEGVLCRGFESYSLNYREFMNKALSHPLLYLDNFSHGSYDTDLSEIVQLNAKQNALFNGTATSLMEDLNEIGYKNYCVVVTAGTRKACEALADTLIEKGYNAEYSKDLSKCVKGKVHIVEGT
;
A
#
# COMPACT_ATOMS: atom_id res chain seq x y z
N MET A 1 -25.88 29.17 -2.34
CA MET A 1 -25.63 29.81 -1.02
C MET A 1 -26.02 28.81 0.08
N TYR A 2 -25.05 28.01 0.56
CA TYR A 2 -25.29 27.03 1.62
C TYR A 2 -25.37 27.77 2.97
N ILE A 3 -26.53 27.72 3.62
CA ILE A 3 -26.70 28.31 4.95
C ILE A 3 -26.12 27.32 5.97
N CYS A 4 -24.95 27.65 6.51
CA CYS A 4 -24.36 26.92 7.62
C CYS A 4 -25.25 27.10 8.84
N PHE A 5 -25.95 26.03 9.31
CA PHE A 5 -26.75 26.05 10.53
C PHE A 5 -25.81 26.11 11.75
N LEU A 6 -25.46 27.32 12.16
CA LEU A 6 -24.64 27.57 13.33
C LEU A 6 -25.55 27.63 14.59
N ARG A 7 -25.25 26.81 15.61
CA ARG A 7 -25.84 27.01 16.96
C ARG A 7 -25.47 28.41 17.47
N LYS A 8 -26.41 29.09 18.18
CA LYS A 8 -26.12 30.37 18.80
C LYS A 8 -25.03 30.19 19.89
N GLY A 9 -23.90 30.91 19.76
CA GLY A 9 -22.82 30.94 20.73
C GLY A 9 -21.61 31.73 20.20
N GLU A 10 -20.70 32.16 21.06
CA GLU A 10 -19.50 32.94 20.69
C GLU A 10 -18.61 32.28 19.67
N LYS A 11 -18.41 30.95 19.76
CA LYS A 11 -17.64 30.15 18.80
C LYS A 11 -18.25 30.20 17.39
N SER A 12 -19.56 30.24 17.30
CA SER A 12 -20.33 30.40 16.07
C SER A 12 -20.15 31.76 15.42
N ALA A 13 -20.01 32.82 16.24
CA ALA A 13 -19.79 34.19 15.78
C ALA A 13 -18.39 34.29 15.13
N LYS A 14 -17.36 33.73 15.75
CA LYS A 14 -15.98 33.70 15.22
C LYS A 14 -15.91 32.95 13.88
N ALA A 15 -16.53 31.78 13.78
CA ALA A 15 -16.55 31.00 12.53
C ALA A 15 -17.26 31.77 11.40
N LYS A 16 -18.35 32.50 11.71
CA LYS A 16 -19.01 33.37 10.75
C LYS A 16 -18.11 34.49 10.25
N GLU A 17 -17.44 35.17 11.18
CA GLU A 17 -16.53 36.26 10.83
C GLU A 17 -15.42 35.79 9.89
N ILE A 18 -14.81 34.62 10.19
CA ILE A 18 -13.80 34.01 9.32
C ILE A 18 -14.37 33.71 7.94
N LEU A 19 -15.55 33.09 7.85
CA LEU A 19 -16.17 32.74 6.58
C LEU A 19 -16.55 33.97 5.74
N TYR A 20 -17.07 35.04 6.37
CA TYR A 20 -17.33 36.29 5.65
C TYR A 20 -16.06 36.94 5.10
N LYS A 21 -15.00 36.99 5.92
CA LYS A 21 -13.70 37.50 5.49
C LYS A 21 -13.14 36.71 4.31
N GLU A 22 -13.24 35.38 4.34
CA GLU A 22 -12.80 34.50 3.26
C GLU A 22 -13.67 34.68 1.99
N ALA A 23 -14.97 34.89 2.15
CA ALA A 23 -15.87 35.19 1.04
C ALA A 23 -15.50 36.52 0.37
N ASP A 24 -15.20 37.56 1.15
CA ASP A 24 -14.75 38.85 0.63
C ASP A 24 -13.42 38.70 -0.12
N MET A 25 -12.44 37.95 0.47
CA MET A 25 -11.18 37.68 -0.20
C MET A 25 -11.37 36.97 -1.55
N LEU A 26 -12.25 35.96 -1.62
CA LEU A 26 -12.57 35.29 -2.88
C LEU A 26 -13.24 36.20 -3.88
N SER A 27 -14.11 37.11 -3.45
CA SER A 27 -14.75 38.10 -4.28
C SER A 27 -13.75 39.08 -4.91
N ASP A 28 -12.69 39.36 -4.18
CA ASP A 28 -11.57 40.20 -4.63
C ASP A 28 -10.49 39.41 -5.41
N ASN A 29 -10.78 38.18 -5.81
CA ASN A 29 -9.85 37.25 -6.49
C ASN A 29 -8.56 36.96 -5.69
N ILE A 30 -8.61 37.04 -4.37
CA ILE A 30 -7.50 36.67 -3.48
C ILE A 30 -7.56 35.17 -3.18
N THR A 31 -6.49 34.47 -3.42
CA THR A 31 -6.39 33.01 -3.14
C THR A 31 -6.35 32.75 -1.64
N LEU A 32 -7.21 31.84 -1.18
CA LEU A 32 -7.21 31.40 0.22
C LEU A 32 -6.12 30.34 0.43
N SER A 33 -5.36 30.47 1.52
CA SER A 33 -4.32 29.49 1.90
C SER A 33 -4.88 28.10 2.28
N ASN A 34 -6.15 28.06 2.77
CA ASN A 34 -6.82 26.85 3.26
C ASN A 34 -8.10 26.58 2.47
N ILE A 35 -8.05 26.71 1.13
CA ILE A 35 -9.20 26.51 0.26
C ILE A 35 -9.72 25.07 0.29
N ASP A 36 -8.84 24.11 0.57
CA ASP A 36 -9.12 22.68 0.71
C ASP A 36 -10.13 22.35 1.81
N LYS A 37 -10.29 23.20 2.83
CA LYS A 37 -11.34 23.01 3.85
C LYS A 37 -12.74 23.02 3.26
N PHE A 38 -12.95 23.61 2.07
CA PHE A 38 -14.25 23.67 1.39
C PHE A 38 -14.54 22.42 0.53
N ILE A 39 -13.62 21.49 0.40
CA ILE A 39 -13.80 20.24 -0.37
C ILE A 39 -15.12 19.53 -0.04
N PRO A 40 -15.52 19.35 1.22
CA PRO A 40 -16.78 18.68 1.55
C PRO A 40 -18.05 19.42 1.10
N LEU A 41 -17.94 20.73 0.82
CA LEU A 41 -19.06 21.53 0.33
C LEU A 41 -19.09 21.63 -1.20
N ILE A 42 -17.94 21.52 -1.84
CA ILE A 42 -17.79 21.61 -3.30
C ILE A 42 -18.14 20.30 -3.97
N TYR A 43 -17.71 19.20 -3.36
CA TYR A 43 -17.88 17.86 -3.89
C TYR A 43 -18.84 17.05 -3.03
N GLU A 44 -20.00 16.67 -3.57
CA GLU A 44 -20.95 15.78 -2.87
C GLU A 44 -20.34 14.41 -2.59
N LYS A 45 -19.51 13.92 -3.49
CA LYS A 45 -18.80 12.64 -3.37
C LYS A 45 -17.34 12.88 -3.77
N PRO A 46 -16.44 13.10 -2.80
CA PRO A 46 -15.02 13.24 -3.11
C PRO A 46 -14.48 11.97 -3.76
N ALA A 47 -13.77 12.16 -4.86
CA ALA A 47 -13.12 11.06 -5.57
C ALA A 47 -11.92 10.54 -4.76
N THR A 48 -11.65 9.27 -4.90
CA THR A 48 -10.50 8.57 -4.31
C THR A 48 -9.66 7.95 -5.42
N LEU A 49 -8.47 7.46 -5.10
CA LEU A 49 -7.64 6.76 -6.08
C LEU A 49 -8.37 5.59 -6.75
N LEU A 50 -9.25 4.88 -6.02
CA LEU A 50 -10.04 3.77 -6.54
C LEU A 50 -11.06 4.19 -7.63
N ASP A 51 -11.44 5.46 -7.68
CA ASP A 51 -12.36 5.97 -8.69
C ASP A 51 -11.66 6.25 -10.04
N TYR A 52 -10.33 6.18 -10.10
CA TYR A 52 -9.53 6.44 -11.30
C TYR A 52 -8.91 5.19 -11.93
N ILE A 53 -9.11 4.02 -11.31
CA ILE A 53 -8.67 2.74 -11.87
C ILE A 53 -9.83 2.07 -12.60
N SER A 54 -9.52 1.20 -13.55
CA SER A 54 -10.52 0.43 -14.32
C SER A 54 -11.26 -0.55 -13.41
N ASP A 55 -12.53 -0.83 -13.69
CA ASP A 55 -13.37 -1.73 -12.91
C ASP A 55 -12.81 -3.18 -12.85
N ASP A 56 -12.03 -3.56 -13.87
CA ASP A 56 -11.34 -4.86 -13.94
C ASP A 56 -9.94 -4.85 -13.32
N ALA A 57 -9.49 -3.73 -12.78
CA ALA A 57 -8.20 -3.61 -12.11
C ALA A 57 -8.16 -4.47 -10.84
N LEU A 58 -7.09 -5.25 -10.70
CA LEU A 58 -6.86 -6.08 -9.52
C LEU A 58 -6.33 -5.22 -8.37
N VAL A 59 -7.10 -5.15 -7.30
CA VAL A 59 -6.74 -4.41 -6.08
C VAL A 59 -6.10 -5.36 -5.07
N PHE A 60 -4.90 -5.03 -4.60
CA PHE A 60 -4.21 -5.76 -3.56
C PHE A 60 -4.28 -5.01 -2.23
N ILE A 61 -4.69 -5.70 -1.16
CA ILE A 61 -4.61 -5.19 0.21
C ILE A 61 -3.63 -6.05 0.99
N SER A 62 -2.52 -5.45 1.40
CA SER A 62 -1.53 -6.12 2.24
C SER A 62 -1.89 -5.97 3.71
N GLU A 63 -1.78 -7.08 4.47
CA GLU A 63 -1.99 -7.13 5.92
C GLU A 63 -3.33 -6.48 6.33
N ILE A 64 -4.44 -7.06 5.93
CA ILE A 64 -5.78 -6.46 6.09
C ILE A 64 -6.09 -6.05 7.53
N LYS A 65 -5.66 -6.81 8.54
CA LYS A 65 -5.86 -6.43 9.95
C LYS A 65 -5.08 -5.18 10.33
N ALA A 66 -3.83 -5.10 9.92
CA ALA A 66 -3.00 -3.92 10.17
C ALA A 66 -3.56 -2.70 9.45
N THR A 67 -3.99 -2.86 8.21
CA THR A 67 -4.68 -1.82 7.43
C THR A 67 -5.93 -1.33 8.15
N LYS A 68 -6.79 -2.23 8.62
CA LYS A 68 -8.01 -1.90 9.37
C LYS A 68 -7.70 -1.11 10.66
N GLU A 69 -6.74 -1.57 11.45
CA GLU A 69 -6.36 -0.89 12.69
C GLU A 69 -5.72 0.48 12.42
N ARG A 70 -4.90 0.58 11.38
CA ARG A 70 -4.30 1.86 10.97
C ARG A 70 -5.37 2.87 10.55
N MET A 71 -6.34 2.45 9.75
CA MET A 71 -7.45 3.31 9.33
C MET A 71 -8.32 3.74 10.50
N LYS A 72 -8.62 2.87 11.44
CA LYS A 72 -9.37 3.23 12.68
C LYS A 72 -8.61 4.24 13.54
N SER A 73 -7.31 4.04 13.72
CA SER A 73 -6.46 4.95 14.48
C SER A 73 -6.42 6.33 13.82
N PHE A 74 -6.26 6.37 12.50
CA PHE A 74 -6.27 7.60 11.72
C PHE A 74 -7.64 8.31 11.81
N ASP A 75 -8.74 7.58 11.71
CA ASP A 75 -10.09 8.14 11.83
C ASP A 75 -10.34 8.75 13.23
N THR A 76 -9.84 8.10 14.28
CA THR A 76 -9.93 8.60 15.64
C THR A 76 -9.11 9.89 15.81
N TYR A 77 -7.86 9.89 15.34
CA TYR A 77 -6.99 11.06 15.38
C TYR A 77 -7.62 12.24 14.63
N ARG A 78 -8.09 12.03 13.42
CA ARG A 78 -8.74 13.04 12.61
C ARG A 78 -10.00 13.62 13.28
N LYS A 79 -10.85 12.78 13.88
CA LYS A 79 -12.03 13.25 14.61
C LYS A 79 -11.66 14.17 15.77
N THR A 80 -10.57 13.87 16.45
CA THR A 80 -10.06 14.72 17.54
C THR A 80 -9.60 16.08 17.00
N GLU A 81 -8.83 16.08 15.90
CA GLU A 81 -8.39 17.34 15.28
C GLU A 81 -9.55 18.18 14.76
N ILE A 82 -10.50 17.58 14.04
CA ILE A 82 -11.69 18.27 13.56
C ILE A 82 -12.49 18.85 14.73
N SER A 83 -12.61 18.12 15.83
CA SER A 83 -13.29 18.61 17.04
C SER A 83 -12.59 19.83 17.63
N ALA A 84 -11.26 19.83 17.68
CA ALA A 84 -10.47 20.98 18.13
C ALA A 84 -10.70 22.21 17.23
N LEU A 85 -10.70 22.02 15.91
CA LEU A 85 -10.95 23.10 14.95
C LEU A 85 -12.38 23.67 15.07
N PHE A 86 -13.37 22.83 15.41
CA PHE A 86 -14.70 23.31 15.75
C PHE A 86 -14.71 24.12 17.05
N GLU A 87 -13.97 23.66 18.06
CA GLU A 87 -13.85 24.37 19.32
C GLU A 87 -13.18 25.72 19.19
N GLU A 88 -12.19 25.82 18.31
CA GLU A 88 -11.50 27.06 17.98
C GLU A 88 -12.32 28.00 17.09
N GLY A 89 -13.42 27.53 16.52
CA GLY A 89 -14.25 28.28 15.58
C GLY A 89 -13.59 28.46 14.20
N VAL A 90 -12.67 27.58 13.82
CA VAL A 90 -12.02 27.56 12.49
C VAL A 90 -12.91 26.83 11.49
N LEU A 91 -13.53 25.72 11.92
CA LEU A 91 -14.47 24.95 11.12
C LEU A 91 -15.91 25.12 11.64
N CYS A 92 -16.87 24.86 10.79
CA CYS A 92 -18.27 24.77 11.12
C CYS A 92 -18.88 23.47 10.59
N ARG A 93 -20.13 23.16 10.98
CA ARG A 93 -20.83 21.97 10.52
C ARG A 93 -20.91 21.91 8.99
N GLY A 94 -20.71 20.73 8.46
CA GLY A 94 -20.63 20.46 7.01
C GLY A 94 -19.19 20.30 6.50
N PHE A 95 -18.18 20.56 7.38
CA PHE A 95 -16.75 20.43 7.05
C PHE A 95 -16.12 19.21 7.71
N GLU A 96 -16.87 18.12 7.93
CA GLU A 96 -16.37 16.95 8.67
C GLU A 96 -15.80 15.86 7.76
N SER A 97 -16.19 15.84 6.48
CA SER A 97 -15.94 14.69 5.59
C SER A 97 -14.80 14.95 4.63
N TYR A 98 -13.56 14.66 5.06
CA TYR A 98 -12.34 14.80 4.24
C TYR A 98 -11.72 13.47 3.80
N SER A 99 -12.19 12.34 4.29
CA SER A 99 -11.63 11.04 3.94
C SER A 99 -12.65 9.92 4.18
N LEU A 100 -12.40 8.78 3.55
CA LEU A 100 -13.18 7.58 3.79
C LEU A 100 -12.84 6.96 5.15
N ASN A 101 -13.85 6.41 5.82
CA ASN A 101 -13.63 5.46 6.90
C ASN A 101 -13.36 4.06 6.32
N TYR A 102 -12.98 3.10 7.19
CA TYR A 102 -12.64 1.74 6.76
C TYR A 102 -13.78 1.05 5.98
N ARG A 103 -15.02 1.21 6.41
CA ARG A 103 -16.19 0.60 5.75
C ARG A 103 -16.42 1.18 4.36
N GLU A 104 -16.32 2.49 4.22
CA GLU A 104 -16.44 3.18 2.92
C GLU A 104 -15.31 2.79 1.98
N PHE A 105 -14.08 2.70 2.49
CA PHE A 105 -12.93 2.20 1.74
C PHE A 105 -13.17 0.76 1.23
N MET A 106 -13.58 -0.15 2.12
CA MET A 106 -13.84 -1.54 1.74
C MET A 106 -14.97 -1.66 0.72
N ASN A 107 -16.04 -0.88 0.85
CA ASN A 107 -17.13 -0.87 -0.13
C ASN A 107 -16.65 -0.45 -1.53
N LYS A 108 -15.74 0.52 -1.61
CA LYS A 108 -15.11 0.91 -2.88
C LYS A 108 -14.13 -0.14 -3.40
N ALA A 109 -13.31 -0.72 -2.54
CA ALA A 109 -12.36 -1.76 -2.93
C ALA A 109 -13.06 -3.02 -3.47
N LEU A 110 -14.21 -3.38 -2.90
CA LEU A 110 -15.03 -4.52 -3.31
C LEU A 110 -15.74 -4.33 -4.66
N SER A 111 -15.76 -3.13 -5.24
CA SER A 111 -16.22 -2.95 -6.62
C SER A 111 -15.21 -3.44 -7.65
N HIS A 112 -14.00 -3.79 -7.23
CA HIS A 112 -12.94 -4.34 -8.07
C HIS A 112 -12.61 -5.78 -7.66
N PRO A 113 -11.97 -6.58 -8.54
CA PRO A 113 -11.34 -7.82 -8.15
C PRO A 113 -10.33 -7.58 -7.02
N LEU A 114 -10.54 -8.23 -5.86
CA LEU A 114 -9.79 -7.95 -4.64
C LEU A 114 -8.97 -9.15 -4.18
N LEU A 115 -7.73 -8.92 -3.80
CA LEU A 115 -6.81 -9.93 -3.30
C LEU A 115 -6.13 -9.46 -2.01
N TYR A 116 -6.24 -10.28 -0.96
CA TYR A 116 -5.53 -10.05 0.30
C TYR A 116 -4.16 -10.74 0.27
N LEU A 117 -3.14 -10.02 0.73
CA LEU A 117 -1.77 -10.52 0.89
C LEU A 117 -1.40 -10.46 2.38
N ASP A 118 -1.51 -11.57 3.07
CA ASP A 118 -1.25 -11.65 4.50
C ASP A 118 -0.10 -12.64 4.78
N ASN A 119 0.83 -12.28 5.67
CA ASN A 119 1.91 -13.17 6.10
C ASN A 119 1.38 -14.34 6.95
N PHE A 120 0.27 -14.12 7.65
CA PHE A 120 -0.39 -15.13 8.46
C PHE A 120 -1.87 -15.20 8.10
N SER A 121 -2.39 -16.41 7.93
CA SER A 121 -3.82 -16.62 7.75
C SER A 121 -4.60 -16.13 8.97
N HIS A 122 -5.71 -15.47 8.73
CA HIS A 122 -6.61 -14.99 9.77
C HIS A 122 -7.82 -15.91 9.87
N GLY A 123 -8.33 -16.11 11.10
CA GLY A 123 -9.51 -16.96 11.32
C GLY A 123 -10.82 -16.38 10.74
N SER A 124 -10.85 -15.08 10.41
CA SER A 124 -11.98 -14.43 9.77
C SER A 124 -11.53 -13.20 8.97
N TYR A 125 -12.18 -12.99 7.85
CA TYR A 125 -12.09 -11.80 7.01
C TYR A 125 -13.41 -11.03 7.09
N ASP A 126 -13.38 -9.74 6.83
CA ASP A 126 -14.59 -8.90 6.83
C ASP A 126 -15.44 -9.09 5.55
N THR A 127 -14.95 -9.89 4.61
CA THR A 127 -15.58 -10.20 3.32
C THR A 127 -15.58 -11.70 3.09
N ASP A 128 -16.53 -12.18 2.31
CA ASP A 128 -16.54 -13.57 1.86
C ASP A 128 -15.35 -13.79 0.90
N LEU A 129 -14.61 -14.86 1.13
CA LEU A 129 -13.48 -15.25 0.30
C LEU A 129 -13.90 -16.34 -0.70
N SER A 130 -13.54 -16.17 -1.96
CA SER A 130 -13.74 -17.20 -2.98
C SER A 130 -12.75 -18.36 -2.81
N GLU A 131 -11.49 -18.05 -2.44
CA GLU A 131 -10.42 -19.02 -2.29
C GLU A 131 -9.36 -18.50 -1.33
N ILE A 132 -8.65 -19.43 -0.68
CA ILE A 132 -7.45 -19.15 0.12
C ILE A 132 -6.29 -19.96 -0.44
N VAL A 133 -5.27 -19.25 -0.92
CA VAL A 133 -4.04 -19.87 -1.42
C VAL A 133 -2.94 -19.70 -0.37
N GLN A 134 -2.44 -20.81 0.16
CA GLN A 134 -1.33 -20.78 1.12
C GLN A 134 0.00 -21.01 0.40
N LEU A 135 0.89 -20.02 0.45
CA LEU A 135 2.25 -20.11 -0.04
C LEU A 135 3.19 -20.51 1.11
N ASN A 136 3.80 -21.69 1.00
CA ASN A 136 4.83 -22.11 1.93
C ASN A 136 6.17 -21.54 1.47
N ALA A 137 6.58 -20.42 2.06
CA ALA A 137 7.86 -19.79 1.79
C ALA A 137 8.68 -19.66 3.09
N LYS A 138 9.98 -19.86 2.98
CA LYS A 138 10.94 -19.55 4.03
C LYS A 138 11.91 -18.51 3.49
N GLN A 139 12.19 -17.50 4.30
CA GLN A 139 13.26 -16.56 3.96
C GLN A 139 14.60 -17.26 4.19
N ASN A 140 15.43 -17.30 3.16
CA ASN A 140 16.80 -17.77 3.30
C ASN A 140 17.62 -16.77 4.14
N ALA A 141 18.66 -17.25 4.79
CA ALA A 141 19.63 -16.38 5.45
C ALA A 141 20.23 -15.40 4.43
N LEU A 142 20.60 -14.22 4.93
CA LEU A 142 21.23 -13.21 4.07
C LEU A 142 22.52 -13.80 3.48
N PHE A 143 22.54 -13.87 2.15
CA PHE A 143 23.72 -14.33 1.41
C PHE A 143 24.83 -13.28 1.50
N ASN A 144 26.01 -13.67 1.97
CA ASN A 144 27.15 -12.74 2.15
C ASN A 144 28.02 -12.56 0.88
N GLY A 145 27.56 -13.09 -0.25
CA GLY A 145 28.12 -12.81 -1.57
C GLY A 145 29.37 -13.59 -1.97
N THR A 146 29.79 -14.64 -1.25
CA THR A 146 30.92 -15.47 -1.67
C THR A 146 30.48 -16.77 -2.34
N ALA A 147 31.21 -17.21 -3.37
CA ALA A 147 30.94 -18.49 -4.03
C ALA A 147 31.05 -19.70 -3.07
N THR A 148 31.95 -19.62 -2.10
CA THR A 148 32.11 -20.65 -1.07
C THR A 148 30.86 -20.79 -0.20
N SER A 149 30.34 -19.68 0.30
CA SER A 149 29.10 -19.65 1.09
C SER A 149 27.90 -20.18 0.28
N LEU A 150 27.80 -19.82 -1.00
CA LEU A 150 26.77 -20.37 -1.88
C LEU A 150 26.86 -21.90 -2.00
N MET A 151 28.08 -22.45 -2.13
CA MET A 151 28.26 -23.90 -2.22
C MET A 151 27.88 -24.61 -0.93
N GLU A 152 28.16 -24.02 0.23
CA GLU A 152 27.75 -24.54 1.53
C GLU A 152 26.22 -24.57 1.62
N ASP A 153 25.55 -23.47 1.29
CA ASP A 153 24.09 -23.38 1.26
C ASP A 153 23.46 -24.40 0.27
N LEU A 154 24.01 -24.53 -0.94
CA LEU A 154 23.55 -25.50 -1.93
C LEU A 154 23.64 -26.95 -1.44
N ASN A 155 24.68 -27.27 -0.68
CA ASN A 155 24.86 -28.60 -0.08
C ASN A 155 23.88 -28.83 1.07
N GLU A 156 23.71 -27.82 1.93
CA GLU A 156 22.80 -27.90 3.09
C GLU A 156 21.34 -28.10 2.67
N ILE A 157 20.87 -27.34 1.67
CA ILE A 157 19.49 -27.48 1.18
C ILE A 157 19.28 -28.74 0.35
N GLY A 158 20.33 -29.44 -0.07
CA GLY A 158 20.23 -30.58 -1.00
C GLY A 158 19.70 -30.13 -2.37
N TYR A 159 20.37 -29.21 -3.03
CA TYR A 159 19.93 -28.50 -4.23
C TYR A 159 19.41 -29.40 -5.36
N LYS A 160 19.85 -30.68 -5.42
CA LYS A 160 19.38 -31.65 -6.42
C LYS A 160 17.87 -31.89 -6.41
N ASN A 161 17.23 -31.60 -5.29
CA ASN A 161 15.77 -31.73 -5.14
C ASN A 161 14.99 -30.47 -5.49
N TYR A 162 15.69 -29.38 -5.75
CA TYR A 162 15.10 -28.06 -5.98
C TYR A 162 15.48 -27.53 -7.36
N CYS A 163 14.68 -26.58 -7.86
CA CYS A 163 15.13 -25.63 -8.86
C CYS A 163 15.74 -24.45 -8.09
N VAL A 164 17.00 -24.19 -8.27
CA VAL A 164 17.72 -23.12 -7.61
C VAL A 164 17.96 -21.99 -8.58
N VAL A 165 17.63 -20.78 -8.16
CA VAL A 165 17.89 -19.55 -8.91
C VAL A 165 18.78 -18.65 -8.06
N VAL A 166 19.89 -18.22 -8.66
CA VAL A 166 20.85 -17.30 -8.04
C VAL A 166 20.90 -16.03 -8.89
N THR A 167 20.71 -14.88 -8.26
CA THR A 167 20.87 -13.58 -8.94
C THR A 167 22.30 -13.08 -8.81
N ALA A 168 22.89 -12.59 -9.90
CA ALA A 168 24.18 -11.89 -9.90
C ALA A 168 24.07 -10.63 -10.77
N GLY A 169 24.77 -9.56 -10.38
CA GLY A 169 24.54 -8.20 -10.88
C GLY A 169 24.70 -7.99 -12.39
N THR A 170 25.65 -8.71 -13.03
CA THR A 170 25.92 -8.53 -14.46
C THR A 170 26.07 -9.88 -15.16
N ARG A 171 25.81 -9.90 -16.47
CA ARG A 171 26.01 -11.10 -17.29
C ARG A 171 27.39 -11.74 -17.08
N LYS A 172 28.45 -10.94 -17.11
CA LYS A 172 29.81 -11.43 -16.91
C LYS A 172 30.02 -12.07 -15.55
N ALA A 173 29.40 -11.49 -14.49
CA ALA A 173 29.43 -12.08 -13.16
C ALA A 173 28.63 -13.40 -13.10
N CYS A 174 27.48 -13.47 -13.78
CA CYS A 174 26.68 -14.69 -13.88
C CYS A 174 27.44 -15.82 -14.58
N GLU A 175 28.06 -15.53 -15.73
CA GLU A 175 28.87 -16.51 -16.48
C GLU A 175 30.06 -16.99 -15.62
N ALA A 176 30.81 -16.09 -15.00
CA ALA A 176 31.94 -16.46 -14.13
C ALA A 176 31.52 -17.30 -12.90
N LEU A 177 30.36 -17.00 -12.31
CA LEU A 177 29.83 -17.79 -11.20
C LEU A 177 29.39 -19.18 -11.68
N ALA A 178 28.76 -19.28 -12.85
CA ALA A 178 28.36 -20.54 -13.46
C ALA A 178 29.59 -21.43 -13.69
N ASP A 179 30.63 -20.89 -14.31
CA ASP A 179 31.91 -21.62 -14.57
C ASP A 179 32.53 -22.11 -13.24
N THR A 180 32.57 -21.26 -12.23
CA THR A 180 33.11 -21.61 -10.91
C THR A 180 32.32 -22.77 -10.27
N LEU A 181 31.00 -22.76 -10.36
CA LEU A 181 30.15 -23.83 -9.83
C LEU A 181 30.33 -25.12 -10.62
N ILE A 182 30.43 -25.05 -11.93
CA ILE A 182 30.68 -26.22 -12.84
C ILE A 182 32.04 -26.86 -12.48
N GLU A 183 33.08 -26.06 -12.34
CA GLU A 183 34.42 -26.55 -11.94
C GLU A 183 34.40 -27.26 -10.58
N LYS A 184 33.50 -26.88 -9.70
CA LYS A 184 33.29 -27.53 -8.37
C LYS A 184 32.30 -28.69 -8.43
N GLY A 185 31.83 -29.10 -9.59
CA GLY A 185 30.98 -30.27 -9.81
C GLY A 185 29.49 -30.04 -9.62
N TYR A 186 29.03 -28.76 -9.56
CA TYR A 186 27.61 -28.42 -9.52
C TYR A 186 27.04 -28.39 -10.94
N ASN A 187 25.78 -28.77 -11.09
CA ASN A 187 25.04 -28.57 -12.34
C ASN A 187 24.50 -27.14 -12.39
N ALA A 188 25.23 -26.24 -12.98
CA ALA A 188 24.92 -24.81 -13.03
C ALA A 188 24.93 -24.28 -14.47
N GLU A 189 24.17 -23.22 -14.75
CA GLU A 189 24.21 -22.50 -16.03
C GLU A 189 23.80 -21.03 -15.82
N TYR A 190 24.34 -20.17 -16.68
CA TYR A 190 23.75 -18.85 -16.89
C TYR A 190 22.45 -18.97 -17.69
N SER A 191 21.37 -18.46 -17.17
CA SER A 191 20.06 -18.48 -17.81
C SER A 191 19.60 -17.04 -18.07
N LYS A 192 19.35 -16.75 -19.34
CA LYS A 192 18.81 -15.44 -19.73
C LYS A 192 17.30 -15.31 -19.41
N ASP A 193 16.62 -16.45 -19.38
CA ASP A 193 15.19 -16.56 -19.14
C ASP A 193 14.91 -17.74 -18.20
N LEU A 194 14.06 -17.51 -17.19
CA LEU A 194 13.64 -18.51 -16.21
C LEU A 194 12.38 -19.29 -16.60
N SER A 195 11.90 -19.17 -17.83
CA SER A 195 10.71 -19.89 -18.29
C SER A 195 10.82 -21.42 -18.15
N LYS A 196 12.02 -21.95 -18.01
CA LYS A 196 12.33 -23.37 -17.82
C LYS A 196 13.27 -23.59 -16.65
N CYS A 197 12.73 -23.48 -15.43
CA CYS A 197 13.49 -23.84 -14.25
C CYS A 197 13.53 -25.38 -14.07
N VAL A 198 14.73 -25.96 -14.05
CA VAL A 198 14.94 -27.41 -14.00
C VAL A 198 15.40 -27.85 -12.61
N LYS A 199 14.77 -28.90 -12.08
CA LYS A 199 15.13 -29.51 -10.81
C LYS A 199 16.55 -30.10 -10.86
N GLY A 200 17.33 -29.88 -9.81
CA GLY A 200 18.71 -30.35 -9.75
C GLY A 200 19.70 -29.51 -10.54
N LYS A 201 19.30 -28.31 -10.94
CA LYS A 201 20.13 -27.34 -11.66
C LYS A 201 20.12 -25.99 -10.96
N VAL A 202 21.27 -25.33 -10.97
CA VAL A 202 21.43 -23.96 -10.46
C VAL A 202 21.38 -23.01 -11.65
N HIS A 203 20.32 -22.22 -11.74
CA HIS A 203 20.15 -21.19 -12.75
C HIS A 203 20.68 -19.85 -12.23
N ILE A 204 21.64 -19.27 -12.92
CA ILE A 204 22.21 -17.98 -12.56
C ILE A 204 21.68 -16.94 -13.54
N VAL A 205 21.07 -15.88 -12.99
CA VAL A 205 20.40 -14.84 -13.79
C VAL A 205 20.89 -13.46 -13.41
N GLU A 206 20.78 -12.53 -14.35
CA GLU A 206 21.05 -11.12 -14.07
C GLU A 206 19.96 -10.55 -13.13
N GLY A 207 20.40 -9.85 -12.09
CA GLY A 207 19.50 -9.21 -11.12
C GLY A 207 20.23 -8.74 -9.86
N THR A 208 19.58 -7.88 -9.12
CA THR A 208 20.05 -7.33 -7.83
C THR A 208 19.14 -7.77 -6.71
#